data_0d410a9469bb3dd5551687c097413135
#
_entry.id   0d410a9469bb3dd5551687c097413135
#
_cell.length_a   1.000
_cell.length_b   1.000
_cell.length_c   1.000
_cell.angle_alpha   90.00
_cell.angle_beta   90.00
_cell.angle_gamma   90.00
#
_symmetry.space_group_name_H-M   'P 1'
#
loop_
_entity.id
_entity.type
_entity.pdbx_description
1 polymer ?
#
loop_
_entity_poly.entity_id
_entity_poly.type
_entity_poly.pdbx_seq_one_letter_code
_entity_poly.pdbx_strand_id
1 'polypeptide(L)'
;EILRCLVGSEMCIRDSLNNMKEQGYITEEEYTIAMNDNVYDRIAMHTQSQAESAPYSYFIDEVITNLINDLMVQKGYTEVQAKNVVYSGGLKIYTTQDSYMQSILDTEFQNPENFPANTQIGLDWALTVEQADGEVQNYSKEMLQLYFRNSNPNFDLLFDSQEEAQSYIDQYKAAIMQEGDTIVAERSSFTPQPQACMTVMDQRTGYVKAIVGGRGEKTASLTFNRATDNYSQPGSTFKILSAYGPALDLGKITLATVIKDEPFNYSDGTPLQNSDLTYHGDVTVRQAIINSINIPAVKVPVSYTHLRAHETSQDL
;
A
#
# COMPACT_ATOMS: atom_id res chain seq x y z
N GLU A 1 15.08 -19.85 9.00
CA GLU A 1 15.77 -19.05 7.94
C GLU A 1 16.99 -18.31 8.48
N ILE A 2 16.94 -17.66 9.64
CA ILE A 2 18.09 -16.98 10.25
C ILE A 2 19.29 -17.91 10.43
N LEU A 3 19.07 -19.13 10.90
CA LEU A 3 20.14 -20.14 11.08
C LEU A 3 20.74 -20.61 9.75
N ARG A 4 19.96 -20.75 8.67
CA ARG A 4 20.48 -21.09 7.32
C ARG A 4 21.28 -19.95 6.70
N CYS A 5 20.85 -18.70 6.89
CA CYS A 5 21.62 -17.52 6.48
C CYS A 5 22.94 -17.39 7.25
N LEU A 6 22.94 -17.72 8.55
CA LEU A 6 24.15 -17.67 9.38
C LEU A 6 25.18 -18.72 8.96
N VAL A 7 24.78 -19.95 8.66
CA VAL A 7 25.68 -21.03 8.19
C VAL A 7 26.29 -20.65 6.84
N GLY A 8 25.53 -20.06 5.89
CA GLY A 8 26.07 -19.59 4.64
C GLY A 8 27.05 -18.42 4.81
N SER A 9 26.77 -17.50 5.74
CA SER A 9 27.65 -16.38 6.07
C SER A 9 28.96 -16.83 6.71
N GLU A 10 28.90 -17.83 7.60
CA GLU A 10 30.10 -18.40 8.22
C GLU A 10 31.04 -19.05 7.18
N MET A 11 30.50 -19.82 6.24
CA MET A 11 31.29 -20.35 5.14
C MET A 11 31.94 -19.26 4.31
N CYS A 12 31.19 -18.21 3.93
CA CYS A 12 31.74 -17.08 3.18
C CYS A 12 32.83 -16.31 3.94
N ILE A 13 32.70 -16.16 5.27
CA ILE A 13 33.72 -15.50 6.10
C ILE A 13 34.99 -16.36 6.12
N ARG A 14 34.88 -17.66 6.34
CA ARG A 14 36.02 -18.60 6.37
C ARG A 14 36.75 -18.66 5.02
N ASP A 15 36.01 -18.73 3.91
CA ASP A 15 36.58 -18.68 2.56
C ASP A 15 37.30 -17.37 2.29
N SER A 16 36.73 -16.25 2.74
CA SER A 16 37.36 -14.94 2.61
C SER A 16 38.66 -14.84 3.40
N LEU A 17 38.67 -15.34 4.64
CA LEU A 17 39.88 -15.39 5.48
C LEU A 17 40.96 -16.28 4.87
N ASN A 18 40.59 -17.45 4.29
CA ASN A 18 41.52 -18.30 3.56
C ASN A 18 42.17 -17.55 2.36
N ASN A 19 41.35 -16.91 1.55
CA ASN A 19 41.82 -16.14 0.40
C ASN A 19 42.72 -14.98 0.83
N MET A 20 42.41 -14.28 1.89
CA MET A 20 43.24 -13.18 2.41
C MET A 20 44.59 -13.68 2.90
N LYS A 21 44.64 -14.86 3.54
CA LYS A 21 45.87 -15.50 3.96
C LYS A 21 46.70 -15.93 2.72
N GLU A 22 46.10 -16.65 1.77
CA GLU A 22 46.78 -17.10 0.54
C GLU A 22 47.35 -15.97 -0.29
N GLN A 23 46.66 -14.81 -0.30
CA GLN A 23 47.09 -13.61 -1.02
C GLN A 23 48.04 -12.73 -0.19
N GLY A 24 48.38 -13.10 1.05
CA GLY A 24 49.32 -12.38 1.88
C GLY A 24 48.78 -11.08 2.51
N TYR A 25 47.47 -10.88 2.56
CA TYR A 25 46.84 -9.73 3.21
C TYR A 25 46.80 -9.85 4.72
N ILE A 26 46.78 -11.10 5.26
CA ILE A 26 46.84 -11.38 6.69
C ILE A 26 47.90 -12.45 6.95
N THR A 27 48.51 -12.39 8.11
CA THR A 27 49.49 -13.38 8.60
C THR A 27 48.82 -14.66 9.08
N GLU A 28 49.59 -15.73 9.25
CA GLU A 28 49.10 -16.99 9.84
C GLU A 28 48.53 -16.79 11.26
N GLU A 29 49.13 -15.90 12.02
CA GLU A 29 48.70 -15.60 13.39
C GLU A 29 47.36 -14.87 13.39
N GLU A 30 47.19 -13.84 12.54
CA GLU A 30 45.93 -13.11 12.36
C GLU A 30 44.82 -14.02 11.84
N TYR A 31 45.13 -14.89 10.88
CA TYR A 31 44.22 -15.91 10.38
C TYR A 31 43.73 -16.84 11.49
N THR A 32 44.66 -17.35 12.33
CA THR A 32 44.31 -18.26 13.43
C THR A 32 43.45 -17.58 14.46
N ILE A 33 43.72 -16.32 14.79
CA ILE A 33 42.91 -15.52 15.71
C ILE A 33 41.51 -15.33 15.14
N ALA A 34 41.40 -14.91 13.88
CA ALA A 34 40.11 -14.66 13.22
C ALA A 34 39.25 -15.93 13.05
N MET A 35 39.89 -17.07 12.76
CA MET A 35 39.17 -18.37 12.62
C MET A 35 38.66 -18.92 13.93
N ASN A 36 39.31 -18.59 15.05
CA ASN A 36 38.90 -18.99 16.40
C ASN A 36 37.98 -17.99 17.07
N ASP A 37 37.77 -16.82 16.46
CA ASP A 37 36.89 -15.79 16.95
C ASP A 37 35.42 -16.16 16.66
N ASN A 38 34.66 -16.47 17.71
CA ASN A 38 33.23 -16.72 17.58
C ASN A 38 32.47 -15.39 17.47
N VAL A 39 32.50 -14.79 16.25
CA VAL A 39 31.85 -13.51 15.94
C VAL A 39 30.36 -13.50 16.35
N TYR A 40 29.70 -14.65 16.26
CA TYR A 40 28.28 -14.79 16.56
C TYR A 40 27.96 -14.63 18.05
N ASP A 41 28.87 -14.98 18.95
CA ASP A 41 28.69 -14.76 20.41
C ASP A 41 28.75 -13.26 20.76
N ARG A 42 29.39 -12.47 19.89
CA ARG A 42 29.49 -11.01 20.03
C ARG A 42 28.37 -10.27 19.30
N ILE A 43 27.68 -10.92 18.41
CA ILE A 43 26.40 -10.41 17.93
C ILE A 43 25.49 -10.49 19.16
N ALA A 44 25.58 -9.43 20.01
CA ALA A 44 24.52 -9.20 20.93
C ALA A 44 23.26 -9.27 20.08
N MET A 45 22.46 -10.29 20.27
CA MET A 45 21.06 -10.12 20.03
C MET A 45 20.73 -8.94 20.94
N HIS A 46 20.77 -7.75 20.37
CA HIS A 46 19.96 -6.69 20.84
C HIS A 46 18.52 -7.17 20.60
N THR A 47 18.07 -8.08 21.44
CA THR A 47 16.84 -7.89 22.13
C THR A 47 17.10 -6.63 22.97
N GLN A 48 17.30 -5.46 22.32
CA GLN A 48 16.57 -4.35 22.84
C GLN A 48 15.19 -4.96 22.96
N SER A 49 14.72 -5.15 24.21
CA SER A 49 13.34 -4.86 24.48
C SER A 49 13.12 -3.57 23.70
N GLN A 50 12.61 -3.68 22.48
CA GLN A 50 11.85 -2.60 21.91
C GLN A 50 10.81 -2.43 23.00
N ALA A 51 11.08 -1.51 23.90
CA ALA A 51 10.02 -0.82 24.60
C ALA A 51 9.13 -0.50 23.42
N GLU A 52 7.96 -1.14 23.35
CA GLU A 52 7.07 -1.16 22.21
C GLU A 52 6.91 0.29 21.77
N SER A 53 7.81 0.72 20.89
CA SER A 53 7.74 2.06 20.35
C SER A 53 6.51 2.00 19.48
N ALA A 54 5.52 2.82 19.79
CA ALA A 54 4.32 2.92 19.01
C ALA A 54 4.69 2.89 17.51
N PRO A 55 3.97 2.16 16.68
CA PRO A 55 4.29 2.07 15.26
C PRO A 55 4.34 3.47 14.64
N TYR A 56 5.21 3.66 13.66
CA TYR A 56 5.26 4.92 12.91
C TYR A 56 3.90 5.20 12.27
N SER A 57 3.54 6.49 12.17
CA SER A 57 2.36 6.88 11.40
C SER A 57 2.53 6.52 9.92
N TYR A 58 1.44 6.42 9.18
CA TYR A 58 1.48 6.20 7.74
C TYR A 58 2.28 7.29 7.00
N PHE A 59 2.26 8.52 7.51
CA PHE A 59 3.07 9.60 6.97
C PHE A 59 4.57 9.31 7.10
N ILE A 60 5.01 8.86 8.27
CA ILE A 60 6.42 8.54 8.51
C ILE A 60 6.85 7.31 7.70
N ASP A 61 5.99 6.29 7.59
CA ASP A 61 6.26 5.13 6.72
C ASP A 61 6.53 5.57 5.28
N GLU A 62 5.71 6.49 4.75
CA GLU A 62 5.86 7.03 3.41
C GLU A 62 7.15 7.84 3.26
N VAL A 63 7.50 8.65 4.25
CA VAL A 63 8.78 9.40 4.26
C VAL A 63 9.96 8.44 4.21
N ILE A 64 9.95 7.36 5.01
CA ILE A 64 11.02 6.34 5.02
C ILE A 64 11.13 5.67 3.64
N THR A 65 10.01 5.24 3.08
CA THR A 65 9.96 4.56 1.77
C THR A 65 10.51 5.46 0.66
N ASN A 66 10.05 6.70 0.59
CA ASN A 66 10.51 7.67 -0.41
C ASN A 66 11.98 7.99 -0.24
N LEU A 67 12.48 8.16 0.98
CA LEU A 67 13.87 8.47 1.23
C LEU A 67 14.80 7.31 0.84
N ILE A 68 14.42 6.06 1.13
CA ILE A 68 15.15 4.88 0.68
C ILE A 68 15.21 4.85 -0.84
N ASN A 69 14.07 5.04 -1.52
CA ASN A 69 14.01 5.06 -2.98
C ASN A 69 14.87 6.20 -3.58
N ASP A 70 14.82 7.39 -3.00
CA ASP A 70 15.62 8.53 -3.44
C ASP A 70 17.12 8.25 -3.30
N LEU A 71 17.56 7.65 -2.20
CA LEU A 71 18.95 7.26 -2.00
C LEU A 71 19.40 6.21 -3.01
N MET A 72 18.54 5.24 -3.34
CA MET A 72 18.83 4.25 -4.37
C MET A 72 18.95 4.89 -5.76
N VAL A 73 17.99 5.73 -6.13
CA VAL A 73 17.94 6.34 -7.48
C VAL A 73 19.00 7.44 -7.65
N GLN A 74 19.14 8.34 -6.68
CA GLN A 74 19.99 9.54 -6.84
C GLN A 74 21.44 9.30 -6.42
N LYS A 75 21.70 8.37 -5.50
CA LYS A 75 23.05 8.06 -5.00
C LYS A 75 23.59 6.73 -5.48
N GLY A 76 22.77 5.91 -6.14
CA GLY A 76 23.15 4.57 -6.58
C GLY A 76 23.39 3.59 -5.44
N TYR A 77 22.79 3.82 -4.27
CA TYR A 77 22.92 2.92 -3.14
C TYR A 77 22.12 1.63 -3.40
N THR A 78 22.62 0.53 -2.85
CA THR A 78 21.79 -0.66 -2.70
C THR A 78 20.71 -0.41 -1.64
N GLU A 79 19.64 -1.17 -1.67
CA GLU A 79 18.56 -1.05 -0.67
C GLU A 79 19.08 -1.18 0.77
N VAL A 80 20.01 -2.10 1.01
CA VAL A 80 20.66 -2.31 2.31
C VAL A 80 21.46 -1.07 2.74
N GLN A 81 22.21 -0.48 1.82
CA GLN A 81 22.96 0.75 2.10
C GLN A 81 22.04 1.93 2.40
N ALA A 82 20.96 2.09 1.61
CA ALA A 82 19.97 3.13 1.83
C ALA A 82 19.28 2.98 3.18
N LYS A 83 18.83 1.77 3.55
CA LYS A 83 18.26 1.46 4.87
C LYS A 83 19.24 1.79 6.01
N ASN A 84 20.51 1.40 5.89
CA ASN A 84 21.52 1.71 6.90
C ASN A 84 21.71 3.22 7.09
N VAL A 85 21.72 3.99 6.01
CA VAL A 85 21.80 5.46 6.06
C VAL A 85 20.57 6.06 6.72
N VAL A 86 19.37 5.59 6.40
CA VAL A 86 18.11 6.10 6.97
C VAL A 86 18.01 5.81 8.45
N TYR A 87 18.31 4.59 8.89
CA TYR A 87 18.11 4.19 10.29
C TYR A 87 19.31 4.45 11.20
N SER A 88 20.52 4.48 10.66
CA SER A 88 21.77 4.56 11.46
C SER A 88 22.71 5.66 11.01
N GLY A 89 22.44 6.36 9.92
CA GLY A 89 23.31 7.39 9.34
C GLY A 89 23.25 8.75 10.04
N GLY A 90 22.46 8.91 11.10
CA GLY A 90 22.34 10.16 11.85
C GLY A 90 21.66 11.29 11.07
N LEU A 91 20.79 10.97 10.11
CA LEU A 91 20.08 11.96 9.29
C LEU A 91 19.13 12.80 10.12
N LYS A 92 19.03 14.08 9.76
CA LYS A 92 17.95 14.98 10.20
C LYS A 92 17.00 15.16 9.03
N ILE A 93 15.79 14.62 9.16
CA ILE A 93 14.78 14.62 8.09
C ILE A 93 13.73 15.67 8.43
N TYR A 94 13.59 16.68 7.55
CA TYR A 94 12.58 17.72 7.65
C TYR A 94 11.43 17.37 6.73
N THR A 95 10.23 17.36 7.26
CA THR A 95 9.02 16.97 6.53
C THR A 95 7.98 18.10 6.53
N THR A 96 6.95 17.93 5.71
CA THR A 96 5.81 18.84 5.63
C THR A 96 4.67 18.45 6.56
N GLN A 97 4.85 17.37 7.36
CA GLN A 97 3.85 16.88 8.28
C GLN A 97 3.41 17.96 9.26
N ASP A 98 2.12 18.07 9.46
CA ASP A 98 1.51 18.77 10.57
C ASP A 98 1.08 17.73 11.62
N SER A 99 1.79 17.72 12.75
CA SER A 99 1.58 16.72 13.80
C SER A 99 0.18 16.80 14.43
N TYR A 100 -0.41 18.00 14.46
CA TYR A 100 -1.77 18.18 14.98
C TYR A 100 -2.81 17.60 14.01
N MET A 101 -2.70 17.90 12.72
CA MET A 101 -3.58 17.32 11.70
C MET A 101 -3.42 15.79 11.66
N GLN A 102 -2.18 15.28 11.75
CA GLN A 102 -1.93 13.84 11.78
C GLN A 102 -2.61 13.18 12.98
N SER A 103 -2.50 13.76 14.17
CA SER A 103 -3.10 13.20 15.38
C SER A 103 -4.64 13.17 15.31
N ILE A 104 -5.26 14.17 14.68
CA ILE A 104 -6.70 14.18 14.43
C ILE A 104 -7.07 13.00 13.50
N LEU A 105 -6.37 12.87 12.36
CA LEU A 105 -6.63 11.77 11.43
C LEU A 105 -6.48 10.40 12.09
N ASP A 106 -5.39 10.20 12.82
CA ASP A 106 -5.13 8.92 13.51
C ASP A 106 -6.25 8.60 14.51
N THR A 107 -6.74 9.60 15.23
CA THR A 107 -7.84 9.44 16.19
C THR A 107 -9.17 9.11 15.50
N GLU A 108 -9.51 9.89 14.46
CA GLU A 108 -10.80 9.74 13.77
C GLU A 108 -10.89 8.43 12.97
N PHE A 109 -9.77 7.96 12.42
CA PHE A 109 -9.72 6.70 11.69
C PHE A 109 -9.70 5.45 12.59
N GLN A 110 -9.39 5.62 13.87
CA GLN A 110 -9.51 4.57 14.88
C GLN A 110 -10.92 4.51 15.48
N ASN A 111 -11.69 5.59 15.42
CA ASN A 111 -13.03 5.64 15.99
C ASN A 111 -14.05 4.87 15.12
N PRO A 112 -14.58 3.73 15.58
CA PRO A 112 -15.53 2.93 14.78
C PRO A 112 -16.85 3.65 14.49
N GLU A 113 -17.21 4.67 15.27
CA GLU A 113 -18.47 5.43 15.08
C GLU A 113 -18.44 6.28 13.79
N ASN A 114 -17.26 6.58 13.26
CA ASN A 114 -17.10 7.32 12.02
C ASN A 114 -17.29 6.44 10.76
N PHE A 115 -17.57 5.15 10.93
CA PHE A 115 -17.70 4.18 9.85
C PHE A 115 -19.05 3.46 9.89
N PRO A 116 -19.48 2.82 8.78
CA PRO A 116 -20.72 2.07 8.76
C PRO A 116 -20.77 0.99 9.85
N ALA A 117 -21.93 0.84 10.49
CA ALA A 117 -22.13 -0.11 11.59
C ALA A 117 -21.99 -1.58 11.16
N ASN A 118 -22.31 -1.90 9.91
CA ASN A 118 -22.20 -3.26 9.34
C ASN A 118 -20.77 -3.51 8.86
N THR A 119 -19.84 -3.62 9.79
CA THR A 119 -18.44 -3.87 9.51
C THR A 119 -18.20 -5.37 9.49
N GLN A 120 -17.64 -5.89 8.40
CA GLN A 120 -17.10 -7.25 8.34
C GLN A 120 -15.59 -7.23 8.64
N ILE A 121 -15.04 -8.38 8.97
CA ILE A 121 -13.62 -8.56 9.21
C ILE A 121 -12.99 -9.23 7.97
N GLY A 122 -12.06 -8.54 7.34
CA GLY A 122 -11.24 -9.10 6.26
C GLY A 122 -10.06 -9.86 6.83
N LEU A 123 -9.82 -11.08 6.33
CA LEU A 123 -8.74 -11.95 6.74
C LEU A 123 -7.54 -11.83 5.80
N ASP A 124 -6.35 -11.62 6.37
CA ASP A 124 -5.05 -11.89 5.75
C ASP A 124 -4.32 -12.93 6.59
N TRP A 125 -3.93 -14.06 5.96
CA TRP A 125 -3.34 -15.20 6.66
C TRP A 125 -2.30 -15.89 5.80
N ALA A 126 -1.21 -16.31 6.45
CA ALA A 126 -0.16 -17.11 5.86
C ALA A 126 0.41 -18.07 6.90
N LEU A 127 0.73 -19.28 6.48
CA LEU A 127 1.29 -20.33 7.30
C LEU A 127 2.45 -21.01 6.57
N THR A 128 3.55 -21.25 7.29
CA THR A 128 4.66 -22.07 6.84
C THR A 128 4.77 -23.29 7.74
N VAL A 129 4.73 -24.46 7.14
CA VAL A 129 4.79 -25.76 7.81
C VAL A 129 6.01 -26.53 7.31
N GLU A 130 6.80 -27.10 8.22
CA GLU A 130 7.80 -28.10 7.90
C GLU A 130 7.14 -29.48 8.08
N GLN A 131 7.08 -30.26 7.01
CA GLN A 131 6.48 -31.58 6.99
C GLN A 131 7.41 -32.61 7.65
N ALA A 132 6.89 -33.76 8.03
CA ALA A 132 7.63 -34.80 8.72
C ALA A 132 8.86 -35.34 7.95
N ASP A 133 8.89 -35.15 6.61
CA ASP A 133 10.01 -35.47 5.73
C ASP A 133 11.04 -34.33 5.56
N GLY A 134 10.81 -33.17 6.21
CA GLY A 134 11.66 -32.01 6.17
C GLY A 134 11.35 -31.06 4.99
N GLU A 135 10.33 -31.33 4.16
CA GLU A 135 9.88 -30.37 3.15
C GLU A 135 9.14 -29.20 3.80
N VAL A 136 9.36 -27.99 3.25
CA VAL A 136 8.71 -26.77 3.74
C VAL A 136 7.58 -26.39 2.79
N GLN A 137 6.36 -26.36 3.30
CA GLN A 137 5.16 -25.98 2.56
C GLN A 137 4.61 -24.65 3.07
N ASN A 138 4.27 -23.74 2.13
CA ASN A 138 3.64 -22.47 2.43
C ASN A 138 2.16 -22.48 2.03
N TYR A 139 1.32 -21.97 2.91
CA TYR A 139 -0.12 -21.83 2.70
C TYR A 139 -0.51 -20.36 2.80
N SER A 140 -1.47 -19.95 1.99
CA SER A 140 -1.96 -18.57 1.95
C SER A 140 -3.48 -18.50 2.13
N LYS A 141 -3.98 -17.27 2.37
CA LYS A 141 -5.42 -17.00 2.44
C LYS A 141 -6.16 -17.40 1.16
N GLU A 142 -5.51 -17.29 -0.01
CA GLU A 142 -6.11 -17.67 -1.29
C GLU A 142 -6.31 -19.19 -1.36
N MET A 143 -5.38 -19.97 -0.82
CA MET A 143 -5.51 -21.44 -0.73
C MET A 143 -6.63 -21.82 0.24
N LEU A 144 -6.73 -21.15 1.39
CA LEU A 144 -7.83 -21.29 2.32
C LEU A 144 -9.17 -20.96 1.64
N GLN A 145 -9.24 -19.84 0.92
CA GLN A 145 -10.45 -19.45 0.20
C GLN A 145 -10.86 -20.50 -0.84
N LEU A 146 -9.90 -21.02 -1.60
CA LEU A 146 -10.17 -22.07 -2.59
C LEU A 146 -10.67 -23.37 -1.95
N TYR A 147 -10.10 -23.75 -0.80
CA TYR A 147 -10.54 -24.93 -0.06
C TYR A 147 -12.02 -24.86 0.32
N PHE A 148 -12.46 -23.75 0.91
CA PHE A 148 -13.85 -23.57 1.31
C PHE A 148 -14.81 -23.32 0.13
N ARG A 149 -14.32 -22.77 -0.98
CA ARG A 149 -15.11 -22.62 -2.22
C ARG A 149 -15.54 -23.93 -2.83
N ASN A 150 -14.87 -25.03 -2.54
CA ASN A 150 -15.30 -26.36 -2.99
C ASN A 150 -16.66 -26.75 -2.38
N SER A 151 -16.99 -26.28 -1.17
CA SER A 151 -18.26 -26.55 -0.50
C SER A 151 -19.23 -25.37 -0.57
N ASN A 152 -18.73 -24.14 -0.64
CA ASN A 152 -19.49 -22.90 -0.76
C ASN A 152 -18.89 -22.01 -1.87
N PRO A 153 -19.40 -22.04 -3.11
CA PRO A 153 -18.84 -21.27 -4.23
C PRO A 153 -18.75 -19.75 -4.00
N ASN A 154 -19.59 -19.22 -3.09
CA ASN A 154 -19.62 -17.80 -2.75
C ASN A 154 -18.73 -17.45 -1.53
N PHE A 155 -17.95 -18.41 -1.03
CA PHE A 155 -17.09 -18.15 0.11
C PHE A 155 -16.07 -17.07 -0.24
N ASP A 156 -15.98 -16.05 0.60
CA ASP A 156 -15.00 -14.99 0.54
C ASP A 156 -14.23 -14.91 1.88
N LEU A 157 -13.33 -13.95 2.00
CA LEU A 157 -12.50 -13.75 3.18
C LEU A 157 -13.04 -12.61 4.07
N LEU A 158 -14.37 -12.43 4.07
CA LEU A 158 -15.10 -11.48 4.90
C LEU A 158 -15.94 -12.23 5.92
N PHE A 159 -15.82 -11.89 7.18
CA PHE A 159 -16.43 -12.56 8.31
C PHE A 159 -17.16 -11.58 9.21
N ASP A 160 -18.15 -12.04 9.94
CA ASP A 160 -18.90 -11.18 10.86
C ASP A 160 -18.11 -10.89 12.16
N SER A 161 -17.13 -11.73 12.50
CA SER A 161 -16.24 -11.51 13.64
C SER A 161 -14.83 -12.09 13.42
N GLN A 162 -13.90 -11.68 14.27
CA GLN A 162 -12.54 -12.23 14.28
C GLN A 162 -12.53 -13.69 14.71
N GLU A 163 -13.40 -14.06 15.66
CA GLU A 163 -13.56 -15.44 16.17
C GLU A 163 -14.04 -16.37 15.05
N GLU A 164 -14.96 -15.91 14.22
CA GLU A 164 -15.40 -16.66 13.05
C GLU A 164 -14.26 -16.87 12.06
N ALA A 165 -13.54 -15.80 11.71
CA ALA A 165 -12.38 -15.89 10.81
C ALA A 165 -11.32 -16.86 11.35
N GLN A 166 -11.02 -16.82 12.65
CA GLN A 166 -10.10 -17.75 13.30
C GLN A 166 -10.60 -19.19 13.23
N SER A 167 -11.89 -19.42 13.39
CA SER A 167 -12.48 -20.77 13.27
C SER A 167 -12.25 -21.37 11.87
N TYR A 168 -12.32 -20.57 10.80
CA TYR A 168 -12.01 -21.03 9.44
C TYR A 168 -10.52 -21.33 9.25
N ILE A 169 -9.65 -20.54 9.85
CA ILE A 169 -8.20 -20.85 9.88
C ILE A 169 -7.96 -22.21 10.54
N ASP A 170 -8.54 -22.43 11.72
CA ASP A 170 -8.33 -23.66 12.50
C ASP A 170 -8.87 -24.89 11.76
N GLN A 171 -10.05 -24.78 11.12
CA GLN A 171 -10.60 -25.83 10.28
C GLN A 171 -9.68 -26.15 9.09
N TYR A 172 -9.15 -25.14 8.42
CA TYR A 172 -8.24 -25.33 7.31
C TYR A 172 -6.92 -25.95 7.76
N LYS A 173 -6.34 -25.48 8.87
CA LYS A 173 -5.12 -26.09 9.47
C LYS A 173 -5.34 -27.55 9.80
N ALA A 174 -6.48 -27.91 10.40
CA ALA A 174 -6.82 -29.29 10.69
C ALA A 174 -6.96 -30.18 9.45
N ALA A 175 -7.31 -29.59 8.30
CA ALA A 175 -7.44 -30.31 7.04
C ALA A 175 -6.11 -30.51 6.28
N ILE A 176 -5.12 -29.63 6.49
CA ILE A 176 -3.87 -29.66 5.73
C ILE A 176 -2.70 -30.24 6.52
N MET A 177 -2.70 -30.13 7.85
CA MET A 177 -1.61 -30.64 8.71
C MET A 177 -1.74 -32.14 8.95
N GLN A 178 -0.60 -32.80 8.92
CA GLN A 178 -0.47 -34.25 9.17
C GLN A 178 0.30 -34.50 10.47
N GLU A 179 0.27 -35.75 10.95
CA GLU A 179 1.04 -36.14 12.11
C GLU A 179 2.55 -36.04 11.87
N GLY A 180 3.22 -35.29 12.72
CA GLY A 180 4.66 -35.01 12.60
C GLY A 180 4.99 -33.65 11.93
N ASP A 181 4.01 -32.96 11.38
CA ASP A 181 4.22 -31.60 10.82
C ASP A 181 4.44 -30.58 11.94
N THR A 182 5.32 -29.60 11.68
CA THR A 182 5.63 -28.50 12.60
C THR A 182 5.36 -27.14 11.99
N ILE A 183 4.70 -26.25 12.73
CA ILE A 183 4.49 -24.88 12.29
C ILE A 183 5.80 -24.09 12.48
N VAL A 184 6.38 -23.62 11.37
CA VAL A 184 7.59 -22.81 11.36
C VAL A 184 7.25 -21.33 11.56
N ALA A 185 6.19 -20.85 10.91
CA ALA A 185 5.71 -19.48 11.02
C ALA A 185 4.21 -19.41 10.70
N GLU A 186 3.50 -18.56 11.42
CA GLU A 186 2.11 -18.22 11.14
C GLU A 186 1.89 -16.73 11.31
N ARG A 187 1.16 -16.12 10.41
CA ARG A 187 0.73 -14.73 10.50
C ARG A 187 -0.74 -14.64 10.16
N SER A 188 -1.50 -14.02 11.04
CA SER A 188 -2.89 -13.63 10.79
C SER A 188 -3.06 -12.12 11.01
N SER A 189 -3.88 -11.49 10.18
CA SER A 189 -4.27 -10.10 10.33
C SER A 189 -5.77 -9.97 10.05
N PHE A 190 -6.46 -9.31 10.95
CA PHE A 190 -7.91 -9.11 10.92
C PHE A 190 -8.17 -7.61 10.75
N THR A 191 -8.74 -7.22 9.61
CA THR A 191 -8.95 -5.81 9.29
C THR A 191 -10.42 -5.49 9.10
N PRO A 192 -10.96 -4.45 9.77
CA PRO A 192 -12.36 -4.07 9.57
C PRO A 192 -12.59 -3.61 8.12
N GLN A 193 -13.73 -4.00 7.55
CA GLN A 193 -14.14 -3.67 6.18
C GLN A 193 -15.51 -2.96 6.20
N PRO A 194 -15.74 -1.97 5.33
CA PRO A 194 -14.81 -1.43 4.33
C PRO A 194 -13.64 -0.68 4.94
N GLN A 195 -12.53 -0.66 4.23
CA GLN A 195 -11.36 0.15 4.56
C GLN A 195 -11.49 1.56 3.98
N ALA A 196 -10.75 2.50 4.57
CA ALA A 196 -10.67 3.88 4.12
C ALA A 196 -9.23 4.41 4.26
N CYS A 197 -8.89 5.41 3.47
CA CYS A 197 -7.65 6.16 3.59
C CYS A 197 -7.91 7.64 3.33
N MET A 198 -7.01 8.50 3.80
CA MET A 198 -7.11 9.94 3.59
C MET A 198 -5.72 10.58 3.49
N THR A 199 -5.59 11.53 2.58
CA THR A 199 -4.44 12.42 2.47
C THR A 199 -4.91 13.85 2.62
N VAL A 200 -4.28 14.62 3.52
CA VAL A 200 -4.52 16.05 3.69
C VAL A 200 -3.41 16.83 3.03
N MET A 201 -3.75 17.69 2.09
CA MET A 201 -2.80 18.49 1.32
C MET A 201 -3.14 19.98 1.43
N ASP A 202 -2.12 20.81 1.60
CA ASP A 202 -2.25 22.26 1.45
C ASP A 202 -2.31 22.59 -0.06
N GLN A 203 -3.48 23.04 -0.52
CA GLN A 203 -3.73 23.35 -1.92
C GLN A 203 -2.86 24.47 -2.50
N ARG A 204 -2.27 25.33 -1.66
CA ARG A 204 -1.44 26.45 -2.10
C ARG A 204 0.00 26.02 -2.38
N THR A 205 0.49 25.08 -1.62
CA THR A 205 1.89 24.64 -1.68
C THR A 205 2.05 23.26 -2.30
N GLY A 206 0.97 22.45 -2.36
CA GLY A 206 1.02 21.05 -2.71
C GLY A 206 1.61 20.16 -1.61
N TYR A 207 1.91 20.71 -0.44
CA TYR A 207 2.51 19.95 0.65
C TYR A 207 1.50 19.05 1.33
N VAL A 208 1.82 17.77 1.42
CA VAL A 208 1.07 16.79 2.20
C VAL A 208 1.31 17.06 3.69
N LYS A 209 0.23 17.23 4.45
CA LYS A 209 0.25 17.57 5.87
C LYS A 209 -0.02 16.37 6.78
N ALA A 210 -0.84 15.43 6.34
CA ALA A 210 -1.16 14.23 7.07
C ALA A 210 -1.59 13.10 6.12
N ILE A 211 -1.34 11.85 6.52
CA ILE A 211 -1.73 10.65 5.76
C ILE A 211 -2.22 9.59 6.75
N VAL A 212 -3.37 8.99 6.43
CA VAL A 212 -3.84 7.73 7.02
C VAL A 212 -4.13 6.73 5.92
N GLY A 213 -3.48 5.58 5.96
CA GLY A 213 -3.55 4.53 4.94
C GLY A 213 -4.51 3.39 5.25
N GLY A 214 -5.19 3.43 6.37
CA GLY A 214 -6.12 2.38 6.78
C GLY A 214 -6.99 2.77 7.96
N ARG A 215 -8.14 2.10 8.07
CA ARG A 215 -9.08 2.21 9.18
C ARG A 215 -8.65 1.26 10.31
N GLY A 216 -8.85 1.69 11.56
CA GLY A 216 -8.53 0.93 12.75
C GLY A 216 -7.12 1.20 13.27
N GLU A 217 -6.75 0.49 14.34
CA GLU A 217 -5.45 0.65 14.97
C GLU A 217 -4.31 0.17 14.07
N LYS A 218 -3.28 0.99 13.95
CA LYS A 218 -2.06 0.63 13.23
C LYS A 218 -1.12 -0.10 14.19
N THR A 219 -0.97 -1.40 14.01
CA THR A 219 -0.23 -2.27 14.94
C THR A 219 1.25 -2.47 14.59
N ALA A 220 1.67 -2.08 13.40
CA ALA A 220 3.06 -2.21 12.95
C ALA A 220 3.47 -1.05 12.03
N SER A 221 4.77 -0.76 11.98
CA SER A 221 5.35 0.18 11.02
C SER A 221 5.51 -0.45 9.64
N LEU A 222 5.58 0.38 8.58
CA LEU A 222 5.77 -0.03 7.19
C LEU A 222 4.70 -1.02 6.70
N THR A 223 3.47 -0.83 7.16
CA THR A 223 2.31 -1.60 6.69
C THR A 223 1.74 -0.98 5.43
N PHE A 224 0.92 -1.77 4.70
CA PHE A 224 0.27 -1.34 3.46
C PHE A 224 -0.51 -0.02 3.64
N ASN A 225 -0.10 0.99 2.89
CA ASN A 225 -0.68 2.33 2.92
C ASN A 225 -1.64 2.51 1.72
N ARG A 226 -2.94 2.41 1.96
CA ARG A 226 -3.94 2.55 0.88
C ARG A 226 -3.98 3.92 0.23
N ALA A 227 -3.39 4.93 0.88
CA ALA A 227 -3.32 6.27 0.31
C ALA A 227 -2.21 6.41 -0.75
N THR A 228 -1.17 5.56 -0.72
CA THR A 228 -0.01 5.63 -1.60
C THR A 228 0.25 4.35 -2.40
N ASP A 229 -0.05 3.17 -1.83
CA ASP A 229 0.28 1.87 -2.42
C ASP A 229 -0.88 1.24 -3.19
N ASN A 230 -2.10 1.80 -3.05
CA ASN A 230 -3.29 1.23 -3.69
C ASN A 230 -3.67 2.00 -4.96
N TYR A 231 -3.72 1.27 -6.06
CA TYR A 231 -4.21 1.80 -7.34
C TYR A 231 -5.66 1.39 -7.54
N SER A 232 -6.56 2.36 -7.38
CA SER A 232 -8.00 2.15 -7.57
C SER A 232 -8.54 3.08 -8.65
N GLN A 233 -9.64 2.68 -9.28
CA GLN A 233 -10.34 3.55 -10.22
C GLN A 233 -10.95 4.74 -9.46
N PRO A 234 -10.61 5.98 -9.85
CA PRO A 234 -11.09 7.18 -9.15
C PRO A 234 -12.60 7.43 -9.37
N GLY A 235 -13.21 6.74 -10.34
CA GLY A 235 -14.61 6.92 -10.69
C GLY A 235 -14.95 8.38 -11.03
N SER A 236 -16.10 8.84 -10.62
CA SER A 236 -16.61 10.18 -10.91
C SER A 236 -15.81 11.34 -10.32
N THR A 237 -14.95 11.11 -9.33
CA THR A 237 -14.06 12.16 -8.82
C THR A 237 -13.09 12.64 -9.88
N PHE A 238 -12.76 11.79 -10.85
CA PHE A 238 -11.87 12.14 -11.95
C PHE A 238 -12.49 13.14 -12.96
N LYS A 239 -13.82 13.31 -12.98
CA LYS A 239 -14.50 14.30 -13.82
C LYS A 239 -13.96 15.72 -13.61
N ILE A 240 -13.57 16.05 -12.37
CA ILE A 240 -13.00 17.36 -12.06
C ILE A 240 -11.65 17.53 -12.75
N LEU A 241 -10.78 16.53 -12.66
CA LEU A 241 -9.41 16.59 -13.21
C LEU A 241 -9.38 16.44 -14.74
N SER A 242 -10.25 15.59 -15.31
CA SER A 242 -10.22 15.26 -16.73
C SER A 242 -11.10 16.16 -17.61
N ALA A 243 -12.17 16.72 -17.07
CA ALA A 243 -13.15 17.47 -17.84
C ALA A 243 -13.30 18.93 -17.40
N TYR A 244 -13.81 19.14 -16.19
CA TYR A 244 -14.20 20.48 -15.75
C TYR A 244 -13.00 21.39 -15.42
N GLY A 245 -12.00 20.87 -14.72
CA GLY A 245 -10.82 21.64 -14.32
C GLY A 245 -10.08 22.23 -15.52
N PRO A 246 -9.65 21.43 -16.51
CA PRO A 246 -9.01 21.96 -17.71
C PRO A 246 -9.87 22.95 -18.49
N ALA A 247 -11.18 22.70 -18.60
CA ALA A 247 -12.08 23.59 -19.33
C ALA A 247 -12.29 24.93 -18.61
N LEU A 248 -12.33 24.93 -17.28
CA LEU A 248 -12.41 26.15 -16.47
C LEU A 248 -11.10 26.95 -16.52
N ASP A 249 -9.95 26.25 -16.40
CA ASP A 249 -8.61 26.87 -16.43
C ASP A 249 -8.33 27.55 -17.79
N LEU A 250 -8.74 26.92 -18.89
CA LEU A 250 -8.66 27.47 -20.24
C LEU A 250 -9.71 28.57 -20.51
N GLY A 251 -10.56 28.91 -19.56
CA GLY A 251 -11.63 29.88 -19.73
C GLY A 251 -12.71 29.53 -20.76
N LYS A 252 -12.79 28.24 -21.17
CA LYS A 252 -13.77 27.78 -22.17
C LYS A 252 -15.18 27.66 -21.60
N ILE A 253 -15.29 27.42 -20.30
CA ILE A 253 -16.54 27.36 -19.55
C ILE A 253 -16.40 28.11 -18.23
N THR A 254 -17.55 28.39 -17.63
CA THR A 254 -17.67 28.88 -16.25
C THR A 254 -18.59 27.97 -15.47
N LEU A 255 -18.66 28.12 -14.16
CA LEU A 255 -19.61 27.36 -13.34
C LEU A 255 -21.09 27.67 -13.69
N ALA A 256 -21.35 28.79 -14.35
CA ALA A 256 -22.70 29.20 -14.82
C ALA A 256 -22.99 28.76 -16.25
N THR A 257 -22.02 28.25 -17.00
CA THR A 257 -22.24 27.71 -18.35
C THR A 257 -23.28 26.60 -18.31
N VAL A 258 -24.28 26.71 -19.19
CA VAL A 258 -25.38 25.73 -19.31
C VAL A 258 -25.00 24.67 -20.33
N ILE A 259 -25.18 23.40 -19.97
CA ILE A 259 -24.95 22.24 -20.80
C ILE A 259 -26.22 21.39 -20.79
N LYS A 260 -26.63 20.93 -21.97
CA LYS A 260 -27.83 20.12 -22.08
C LYS A 260 -27.56 18.67 -21.74
N ASP A 261 -28.19 18.17 -20.69
CA ASP A 261 -28.22 16.77 -20.28
C ASP A 261 -29.39 16.06 -20.98
N GLU A 262 -29.07 15.39 -22.06
CA GLU A 262 -30.00 14.72 -22.97
C GLU A 262 -29.38 13.42 -23.49
N PRO A 263 -30.17 12.50 -24.11
CA PRO A 263 -29.61 11.29 -24.71
C PRO A 263 -28.37 11.56 -25.54
N PHE A 264 -27.29 10.87 -25.21
CA PHE A 264 -25.97 11.05 -25.85
C PHE A 264 -25.28 9.71 -26.00
N ASN A 265 -24.66 9.47 -27.14
CA ASN A 265 -23.90 8.25 -27.40
C ASN A 265 -22.42 8.57 -27.57
N TYR A 266 -21.56 7.64 -27.18
CA TYR A 266 -20.15 7.65 -27.56
C TYR A 266 -19.98 7.48 -29.07
N SER A 267 -18.78 7.70 -29.58
CA SER A 267 -18.44 7.57 -31.01
C SER A 267 -18.66 6.16 -31.58
N ASP A 268 -18.63 5.14 -30.74
CA ASP A 268 -18.91 3.75 -31.08
C ASP A 268 -20.40 3.41 -31.07
N GLY A 269 -21.25 4.37 -30.77
CA GLY A 269 -22.72 4.20 -30.70
C GLY A 269 -23.22 3.73 -29.32
N THR A 270 -22.33 3.44 -28.37
CA THR A 270 -22.71 3.06 -26.99
C THR A 270 -23.44 4.21 -26.29
N PRO A 271 -24.66 3.99 -25.74
CA PRO A 271 -25.38 5.05 -25.04
C PRO A 271 -24.72 5.39 -23.71
N LEU A 272 -24.55 6.69 -23.47
CA LEU A 272 -24.11 7.22 -22.19
C LEU A 272 -25.33 7.49 -21.29
N GLN A 273 -25.28 6.98 -20.05
CA GLN A 273 -26.36 7.14 -19.08
C GLN A 273 -25.86 7.85 -17.81
N ASN A 274 -26.76 8.61 -17.20
CA ASN A 274 -26.56 9.10 -15.83
C ASN A 274 -26.78 7.96 -14.82
N SER A 275 -26.21 8.10 -13.63
CA SER A 275 -26.31 7.07 -12.56
C SER A 275 -27.75 6.83 -12.08
N ASP A 276 -28.58 7.86 -12.17
CA ASP A 276 -30.01 7.83 -11.83
C ASP A 276 -30.92 7.44 -13.01
N LEU A 277 -30.31 7.13 -14.16
CA LEU A 277 -31.01 6.73 -15.41
C LEU A 277 -31.98 7.79 -15.94
N THR A 278 -31.83 9.05 -15.54
CA THR A 278 -32.68 10.18 -15.96
C THR A 278 -31.88 11.25 -16.71
N TYR A 279 -32.59 12.10 -17.45
CA TYR A 279 -32.02 13.26 -18.13
C TYR A 279 -32.59 14.53 -17.51
N HIS A 280 -31.74 15.50 -17.20
CA HIS A 280 -32.11 16.70 -16.42
C HIS A 280 -32.34 17.94 -17.29
N GLY A 281 -32.15 17.82 -18.63
CA GLY A 281 -32.29 18.96 -19.54
C GLY A 281 -31.14 19.97 -19.38
N ASP A 282 -31.49 21.26 -19.35
CA ASP A 282 -30.50 22.33 -19.21
C ASP A 282 -29.97 22.42 -17.76
N VAL A 283 -28.71 22.10 -17.56
CA VAL A 283 -28.01 22.12 -16.26
C VAL A 283 -26.79 23.01 -16.33
N THR A 284 -26.51 23.78 -15.28
CA THR A 284 -25.26 24.49 -15.17
C THR A 284 -24.11 23.57 -14.87
N VAL A 285 -22.88 23.95 -15.22
CA VAL A 285 -21.65 23.20 -14.86
C VAL A 285 -21.60 22.96 -13.35
N ARG A 286 -22.00 23.94 -12.52
CA ARG A 286 -22.09 23.79 -11.07
C ARG A 286 -23.04 22.64 -10.68
N GLN A 287 -24.25 22.61 -11.24
CA GLN A 287 -25.23 21.55 -10.97
C GLN A 287 -24.72 20.19 -11.46
N ALA A 288 -24.08 20.13 -12.61
CA ALA A 288 -23.50 18.91 -13.15
C ALA A 288 -22.38 18.34 -12.26
N ILE A 289 -21.57 19.21 -11.66
CA ILE A 289 -20.54 18.80 -10.69
C ILE A 289 -21.18 18.32 -9.38
N ILE A 290 -22.11 19.10 -8.79
CA ILE A 290 -22.75 18.77 -7.52
C ILE A 290 -23.46 17.42 -7.60
N ASN A 291 -24.21 17.19 -8.67
CA ASN A 291 -25.01 15.97 -8.85
C ASN A 291 -24.25 14.87 -9.60
N SER A 292 -22.96 15.08 -9.90
CA SER A 292 -22.11 14.12 -10.62
C SER A 292 -22.71 13.59 -11.93
N ILE A 293 -23.38 14.45 -12.70
CA ILE A 293 -24.06 14.10 -13.95
C ILE A 293 -23.03 13.66 -15.01
N ASN A 294 -23.27 12.55 -15.70
CA ASN A 294 -22.28 11.95 -16.61
C ASN A 294 -22.21 12.65 -17.96
N ILE A 295 -23.37 12.96 -18.56
CA ILE A 295 -23.45 13.47 -19.92
C ILE A 295 -22.77 14.84 -20.08
N PRO A 296 -22.99 15.84 -19.21
CA PRO A 296 -22.24 17.09 -19.25
C PRO A 296 -20.73 16.91 -19.10
N ALA A 297 -20.29 15.97 -18.25
CA ALA A 297 -18.86 15.70 -18.05
C ALA A 297 -18.17 15.17 -19.29
N VAL A 298 -18.88 14.42 -20.15
CA VAL A 298 -18.35 13.93 -21.44
C VAL A 298 -18.47 15.02 -22.53
N LYS A 299 -19.54 15.82 -22.52
CA LYS A 299 -19.74 16.89 -23.53
C LYS A 299 -18.71 18.02 -23.37
N VAL A 300 -18.28 18.35 -22.16
CA VAL A 300 -17.30 19.43 -21.90
C VAL A 300 -15.98 19.21 -22.62
N PRO A 301 -15.25 18.09 -22.47
CA PRO A 301 -14.01 17.86 -23.20
C PRO A 301 -14.18 17.91 -24.72
N VAL A 302 -15.26 17.34 -25.24
CA VAL A 302 -15.56 17.34 -26.68
C VAL A 302 -15.66 18.76 -27.22
N SER A 303 -16.30 19.68 -26.48
CA SER A 303 -16.52 21.04 -26.92
C SER A 303 -15.23 21.86 -27.08
N TYR A 304 -14.19 21.63 -26.25
CA TYR A 304 -12.93 22.37 -26.37
C TYR A 304 -11.82 21.63 -27.14
N THR A 305 -11.86 20.31 -27.25
CA THR A 305 -10.93 19.57 -28.12
C THR A 305 -11.20 19.83 -29.61
N HIS A 306 -12.45 19.96 -29.99
CA HIS A 306 -12.81 20.34 -31.36
C HIS A 306 -12.38 21.79 -31.71
N LEU A 307 -12.37 22.71 -30.74
CA LEU A 307 -11.89 24.08 -30.96
C LEU A 307 -10.38 24.11 -31.22
N ARG A 308 -9.60 23.30 -30.55
CA ARG A 308 -8.14 23.19 -30.81
C ARG A 308 -7.81 22.64 -32.19
N ALA A 309 -8.61 21.69 -32.69
CA ALA A 309 -8.45 21.19 -34.07
C ALA A 309 -8.74 22.26 -35.14
N HIS A 310 -9.59 23.23 -34.85
CA HIS A 310 -9.85 24.36 -35.74
C HIS A 310 -8.82 25.47 -35.64
N GLU A 311 -8.24 25.74 -34.44
CA GLU A 311 -7.19 26.76 -34.26
C GLU A 311 -5.88 26.33 -34.96
N THR A 312 -5.53 25.05 -34.91
CA THR A 312 -4.32 24.51 -35.57
C THR A 312 -4.43 24.40 -37.09
N SER A 313 -5.65 24.49 -37.67
CA SER A 313 -5.86 24.50 -39.14
C SER A 313 -5.91 25.91 -39.74
N GLN A 314 -5.91 26.94 -38.92
CA GLN A 314 -5.83 28.34 -39.39
C GLN A 314 -4.44 28.96 -39.33
N ASP A 315 -3.48 28.29 -38.64
CA ASP A 315 -2.07 28.71 -38.50
C ASP A 315 -1.10 27.95 -39.44
N LEU A 316 -1.64 27.24 -40.44
CA LEU A 316 -0.90 26.60 -41.55
C LEU A 316 -1.39 27.15 -42.89
#